data_f63f5ccc1670f753bcb55bbd3b2ab95d
#
_entry.id   f63f5ccc1670f753bcb55bbd3b2ab95d
#
_cell.length_a   1.000
_cell.length_b   1.000
_cell.length_c   1.000
_cell.angle_alpha   90.00
_cell.angle_beta   90.00
_cell.angle_gamma   90.00
#
_symmetry.space_group_name_H-M   'P 1'
#
loop_
_entity.id
_entity.type
_entity.pdbx_description
1 polymer ?
#
loop_
_entity_poly.entity_id
_entity_poly.type
_entity_poly.pdbx_seq_one_letter_code
_entity_poly.pdbx_strand_id
1 'polypeptide(L)'
;MVEKWLERTSLLLGDEKLNKLQNANVLVVGLGGVGAYAAEMIARAGVGRMTIADADMVSESNINRQLIALHSTVGRHKTEVMAERLHDINPNIKLTIVSRFIKDDETDVLLDSDKFDYVVDAIDTLSPKLALIKGALDREIPLVSSMGAGAKTDPTKMEICDIAKTHHCPLAHMLRKRLHKIGIRKGFTAVFSPEPVRDGAMILCEEQNKKSNMGTISYIPAVFGIGCASVVIRGLIDEF
;
A
#
# COMPACT_ATOMS: atom_id res chain seq x y z
N MET A 1 -5.83 -7.12 -29.30
CA MET A 1 -6.38 -8.41 -28.79
C MET A 1 -6.08 -8.47 -27.30
N VAL A 2 -7.09 -8.67 -26.46
CA VAL A 2 -6.91 -8.76 -25.00
C VAL A 2 -6.17 -10.06 -24.67
N GLU A 3 -5.19 -9.99 -23.77
CA GLU A 3 -4.47 -11.19 -23.31
C GLU A 3 -5.43 -12.11 -22.53
N LYS A 4 -5.26 -13.42 -22.72
CA LYS A 4 -6.20 -14.42 -22.18
C LYS A 4 -6.40 -14.34 -20.65
N TRP A 5 -5.36 -14.00 -19.90
CA TRP A 5 -5.43 -13.87 -18.45
C TRP A 5 -6.20 -12.62 -17.99
N LEU A 6 -6.41 -11.61 -18.85
CA LEU A 6 -7.21 -10.41 -18.62
C LEU A 6 -8.65 -10.51 -19.16
N GLU A 7 -9.01 -11.61 -19.80
CA GLU A 7 -10.32 -11.79 -20.44
C GLU A 7 -11.49 -11.52 -19.47
N ARG A 8 -11.41 -12.02 -18.25
CA ARG A 8 -12.45 -11.79 -17.23
C ARG A 8 -12.50 -10.34 -16.76
N THR A 9 -11.36 -9.67 -16.69
CA THR A 9 -11.28 -8.24 -16.36
C THR A 9 -11.89 -7.42 -17.48
N SER A 10 -11.57 -7.73 -18.74
CA SER A 10 -12.16 -7.08 -19.91
C SER A 10 -13.67 -7.28 -20.00
N LEU A 11 -14.17 -8.49 -19.75
CA LEU A 11 -15.62 -8.78 -19.72
C LEU A 11 -16.36 -7.96 -18.65
N LEU A 12 -15.74 -7.71 -17.51
CA LEU A 12 -16.32 -6.94 -16.42
C LEU A 12 -16.27 -5.42 -16.66
N LEU A 13 -15.12 -4.92 -17.08
CA LEU A 13 -14.84 -3.47 -17.15
C LEU A 13 -15.04 -2.88 -18.55
N GLY A 14 -14.97 -3.71 -19.59
CA GLY A 14 -14.86 -3.31 -20.99
C GLY A 14 -13.41 -2.96 -21.38
N ASP A 15 -13.14 -3.00 -22.68
CA ASP A 15 -11.81 -2.81 -23.25
C ASP A 15 -11.25 -1.40 -23.00
N GLU A 16 -12.09 -0.37 -22.97
CA GLU A 16 -11.67 1.01 -22.73
C GLU A 16 -11.05 1.17 -21.33
N LYS A 17 -11.74 0.68 -20.29
CA LYS A 17 -11.25 0.76 -18.90
C LYS A 17 -10.05 -0.14 -18.68
N LEU A 18 -10.02 -1.32 -19.29
CA LEU A 18 -8.83 -2.18 -19.25
C LEU A 18 -7.63 -1.47 -19.88
N ASN A 19 -7.82 -0.77 -21.01
CA ASN A 19 -6.75 -0.01 -21.64
C ASN A 19 -6.25 1.15 -20.75
N LYS A 20 -7.14 1.81 -19.97
CA LYS A 20 -6.71 2.81 -18.97
C LYS A 20 -5.78 2.16 -17.93
N LEU A 21 -6.13 0.99 -17.39
CA LEU A 21 -5.29 0.26 -16.45
C LEU A 21 -3.93 -0.13 -17.05
N GLN A 22 -3.92 -0.65 -18.27
CA GLN A 22 -2.69 -1.06 -18.96
C GLN A 22 -1.73 0.11 -19.24
N ASN A 23 -2.23 1.33 -19.33
CA ASN A 23 -1.40 2.53 -19.52
C ASN A 23 -1.06 3.23 -18.21
N ALA A 24 -1.69 2.88 -17.10
CA ALA A 24 -1.47 3.51 -15.81
C ALA A 24 -0.12 3.15 -15.17
N ASN A 25 0.38 4.08 -14.36
CA ASN A 25 1.61 3.96 -13.58
C ASN A 25 1.33 4.18 -12.09
N VAL A 26 1.57 3.17 -11.27
CA VAL A 26 1.26 3.19 -9.84
C VAL A 26 2.53 3.08 -9.00
N LEU A 27 2.67 3.97 -8.02
CA LEU A 27 3.71 3.88 -6.99
C LEU A 27 3.16 3.15 -5.76
N VAL A 28 3.84 2.10 -5.32
CA VAL A 28 3.53 1.38 -4.06
C VAL A 28 4.72 1.49 -3.12
N VAL A 29 4.52 2.14 -1.97
CA VAL A 29 5.56 2.32 -0.96
C VAL A 29 5.24 1.49 0.29
N GLY A 30 6.14 0.58 0.63
CA GLY A 30 5.99 -0.45 1.66
C GLY A 30 5.43 -1.76 1.09
N LEU A 31 6.18 -2.85 1.21
CA LEU A 31 5.82 -4.19 0.73
C LEU A 31 5.63 -5.19 1.90
N GLY A 32 5.10 -4.69 3.00
CA GLY A 32 4.70 -5.50 4.14
C GLY A 32 3.39 -6.26 3.90
N GLY A 33 2.67 -6.53 5.00
CA GLY A 33 1.40 -7.27 4.97
C GLY A 33 0.27 -6.58 4.20
N VAL A 34 0.35 -5.28 3.97
CA VAL A 34 -0.64 -4.50 3.21
C VAL A 34 -0.17 -4.28 1.77
N GLY A 35 1.01 -3.68 1.60
CA GLY A 35 1.44 -3.20 0.29
C GLY A 35 1.74 -4.31 -0.72
N ALA A 36 2.24 -5.47 -0.26
CA ALA A 36 2.46 -6.62 -1.15
C ALA A 36 1.14 -7.14 -1.74
N TYR A 37 0.07 -7.25 -0.93
CA TYR A 37 -1.26 -7.60 -1.45
C TYR A 37 -1.83 -6.52 -2.36
N ALA A 38 -1.63 -5.23 -2.03
CA ALA A 38 -2.08 -4.14 -2.90
C ALA A 38 -1.39 -4.21 -4.27
N ALA A 39 -0.06 -4.34 -4.30
CA ALA A 39 0.72 -4.44 -5.53
C ALA A 39 0.29 -5.63 -6.39
N GLU A 40 0.08 -6.81 -5.77
CA GLU A 40 -0.40 -8.00 -6.49
C GLU A 40 -1.77 -7.77 -7.12
N MET A 41 -2.74 -7.27 -6.37
CA MET A 41 -4.10 -7.04 -6.89
C MET A 41 -4.13 -6.00 -8.01
N ILE A 42 -3.31 -4.95 -7.90
CA ILE A 42 -3.16 -3.93 -8.94
C ILE A 42 -2.55 -4.53 -10.22
N ALA A 43 -1.50 -5.35 -10.09
CA ALA A 43 -0.90 -6.05 -11.23
C ALA A 43 -1.87 -7.04 -11.89
N ARG A 44 -2.65 -7.80 -11.09
CA ARG A 44 -3.69 -8.73 -11.58
C ARG A 44 -4.84 -8.03 -12.28
N ALA A 45 -5.09 -6.76 -11.99
CA ALA A 45 -6.07 -5.95 -12.71
C ALA A 45 -5.56 -5.47 -14.09
N GLY A 46 -4.26 -5.66 -14.39
CA GLY A 46 -3.68 -5.31 -15.68
C GLY A 46 -2.94 -3.98 -15.72
N VAL A 47 -2.63 -3.36 -14.57
CA VAL A 47 -1.81 -2.13 -14.55
C VAL A 47 -0.46 -2.38 -15.22
N GLY A 48 -0.10 -1.51 -16.16
CA GLY A 48 1.03 -1.75 -17.06
C GLY A 48 2.37 -1.23 -16.53
N ARG A 49 2.38 -0.27 -15.58
CA ARG A 49 3.61 0.24 -14.97
C ARG A 49 3.46 0.34 -13.46
N MET A 50 4.51 -0.03 -12.75
CA MET A 50 4.51 0.06 -11.30
C MET A 50 5.93 0.35 -10.77
N THR A 51 6.03 1.25 -9.81
CA THR A 51 7.21 1.41 -8.98
C THR A 51 6.92 0.82 -7.60
N ILE A 52 7.78 -0.08 -7.14
CA ILE A 52 7.71 -0.70 -5.81
C ILE A 52 8.89 -0.26 -4.96
N ALA A 53 8.63 0.22 -3.76
CA ALA A 53 9.65 0.72 -2.84
C ALA A 53 9.54 0.09 -1.46
N ASP A 54 10.60 -0.56 -0.99
CA ASP A 54 10.75 -1.10 0.38
C ASP A 54 12.24 -1.33 0.67
N ALA A 55 12.68 -1.02 1.88
CA ALA A 55 14.08 -1.20 2.29
C ALA A 55 14.36 -2.55 2.93
N ASP A 56 13.32 -3.26 3.36
CA ASP A 56 13.46 -4.41 4.22
C ASP A 56 13.81 -5.69 3.44
N MET A 57 14.40 -6.60 4.19
CA MET A 57 14.49 -8.01 3.81
C MET A 57 13.32 -8.79 4.40
N VAL A 58 13.00 -9.93 3.80
CA VAL A 58 12.03 -10.88 4.33
C VAL A 58 12.62 -11.51 5.60
N SER A 59 11.86 -11.51 6.69
CA SER A 59 12.21 -12.19 7.95
C SER A 59 11.19 -13.26 8.32
N GLU A 60 11.57 -14.22 9.13
CA GLU A 60 10.68 -15.29 9.61
C GLU A 60 9.43 -14.74 10.30
N SER A 61 9.57 -13.65 11.06
CA SER A 61 8.45 -12.98 11.75
C SER A 61 7.41 -12.37 10.80
N ASN A 62 7.70 -12.30 9.50
CA ASN A 62 6.78 -11.80 8.49
C ASN A 62 5.87 -12.90 7.92
N ILE A 63 6.26 -14.17 8.04
CA ILE A 63 5.60 -15.32 7.38
C ILE A 63 4.11 -15.41 7.73
N ASN A 64 3.76 -15.04 8.95
CA ASN A 64 2.38 -15.14 9.41
C ASN A 64 1.38 -14.22 8.67
N ARG A 65 1.86 -13.17 7.92
CA ARG A 65 0.97 -12.17 7.35
C ARG A 65 1.43 -11.47 6.07
N GLN A 66 2.69 -11.62 5.65
CA GLN A 66 3.22 -10.97 4.45
C GLN A 66 3.23 -11.94 3.28
N LEU A 67 2.59 -11.56 2.17
CA LEU A 67 2.40 -12.38 0.98
C LEU A 67 3.69 -13.02 0.45
N ILE A 68 4.77 -12.24 0.45
CA ILE A 68 6.07 -12.61 -0.11
C ILE A 68 6.98 -13.33 0.89
N ALA A 69 6.55 -13.44 2.15
CA ALA A 69 7.33 -14.06 3.20
C ALA A 69 7.05 -15.56 3.29
N LEU A 70 7.97 -16.34 2.79
CA LEU A 70 7.98 -17.81 2.83
C LEU A 70 9.33 -18.25 3.43
N HIS A 71 9.43 -19.47 3.94
CA HIS A 71 10.71 -20.02 4.41
C HIS A 71 11.80 -19.94 3.33
N SER A 72 11.43 -20.13 2.06
CA SER A 72 12.35 -20.06 0.91
C SER A 72 12.77 -18.64 0.52
N THR A 73 12.09 -17.60 1.01
CA THR A 73 12.39 -16.20 0.69
C THR A 73 13.03 -15.41 1.82
N VAL A 74 13.14 -15.99 3.04
CA VAL A 74 13.81 -15.36 4.18
C VAL A 74 15.23 -14.94 3.80
N GLY A 75 15.61 -13.71 4.15
CA GLY A 75 16.92 -13.13 3.84
C GLY A 75 17.03 -12.49 2.45
N ARG A 76 15.98 -12.48 1.63
CA ARG A 76 15.95 -11.78 0.34
C ARG A 76 15.29 -10.40 0.49
N HIS A 77 15.65 -9.45 -0.37
CA HIS A 77 14.95 -8.17 -0.41
C HIS A 77 13.48 -8.33 -0.78
N LYS A 78 12.58 -7.67 -0.03
CA LYS A 78 11.13 -7.74 -0.29
C LYS A 78 10.79 -7.29 -1.71
N THR A 79 11.46 -6.27 -2.19
CA THR A 79 11.30 -5.73 -3.54
C THR A 79 11.66 -6.73 -4.62
N GLU A 80 12.73 -7.50 -4.46
CA GLU A 80 13.16 -8.54 -5.42
C GLU A 80 12.13 -9.66 -5.50
N VAL A 81 11.73 -10.20 -4.33
CA VAL A 81 10.74 -11.29 -4.26
C VAL A 81 9.39 -10.82 -4.84
N MET A 82 9.01 -9.58 -4.56
CA MET A 82 7.78 -9.03 -5.11
C MET A 82 7.86 -8.84 -6.62
N ALA A 83 8.99 -8.36 -7.14
CA ALA A 83 9.19 -8.15 -8.57
C ALA A 83 9.11 -9.46 -9.37
N GLU A 84 9.74 -10.53 -8.90
CA GLU A 84 9.62 -11.87 -9.49
C GLU A 84 8.16 -12.31 -9.59
N ARG A 85 7.42 -12.15 -8.48
CA ARG A 85 6.01 -12.50 -8.41
C ARG A 85 5.13 -11.66 -9.34
N LEU A 86 5.37 -10.34 -9.42
CA LEU A 86 4.63 -9.45 -10.30
C LEU A 86 4.88 -9.76 -11.78
N HIS A 87 6.12 -10.10 -12.17
CA HIS A 87 6.43 -10.51 -13.53
C HIS A 87 5.83 -11.87 -13.89
N ASP A 88 5.72 -12.80 -12.94
CA ASP A 88 5.05 -14.09 -13.17
C ASP A 88 3.52 -13.94 -13.35
N ILE A 89 2.93 -12.90 -12.72
CA ILE A 89 1.51 -12.56 -12.90
C ILE A 89 1.27 -11.79 -14.19
N ASN A 90 2.07 -10.76 -14.46
CA ASN A 90 1.98 -9.90 -15.63
C ASN A 90 3.36 -9.77 -16.27
N PRO A 91 3.70 -10.63 -17.26
CA PRO A 91 5.02 -10.63 -17.88
C PRO A 91 5.39 -9.31 -18.59
N ASN A 92 4.39 -8.50 -18.92
CA ASN A 92 4.58 -7.24 -19.65
C ASN A 92 4.62 -6.01 -18.73
N ILE A 93 4.45 -6.17 -17.41
CA ILE A 93 4.51 -5.05 -16.47
C ILE A 93 5.89 -4.41 -16.48
N LYS A 94 5.94 -3.08 -16.59
CA LYS A 94 7.18 -2.33 -16.45
C LYS A 94 7.39 -1.97 -14.98
N LEU A 95 8.34 -2.65 -14.33
CA LEU A 95 8.65 -2.45 -12.93
C LEU A 95 9.89 -1.57 -12.74
N THR A 96 9.77 -0.60 -11.85
CA THR A 96 10.90 0.11 -11.22
C THR A 96 11.02 -0.36 -9.78
N ILE A 97 12.23 -0.78 -9.38
CA ILE A 97 12.50 -1.38 -8.06
C ILE A 97 13.36 -0.41 -7.25
N VAL A 98 12.88 -0.05 -6.05
CA VAL A 98 13.59 0.84 -5.12
C VAL A 98 13.81 0.11 -3.80
N SER A 99 14.98 -0.55 -3.67
CA SER A 99 15.36 -1.38 -2.51
C SER A 99 16.15 -0.56 -1.48
N ARG A 100 15.60 0.59 -1.04
CA ARG A 100 16.24 1.45 -0.05
C ARG A 100 15.21 2.14 0.83
N PHE A 101 15.64 2.54 2.01
CA PHE A 101 14.81 3.37 2.89
C PHE A 101 14.62 4.74 2.26
N ILE A 102 13.38 5.18 2.12
CA ILE A 102 13.04 6.52 1.63
C ILE A 102 12.95 7.44 2.84
N LYS A 103 13.96 8.29 3.01
CA LYS A 103 13.94 9.34 4.03
C LYS A 103 12.99 10.45 3.62
N ASP A 104 12.64 11.31 4.57
CA ASP A 104 11.69 12.40 4.34
C ASP A 104 12.12 13.33 3.18
N ASP A 105 13.42 13.63 3.07
CA ASP A 105 14.03 14.45 2.02
C ASP A 105 14.18 13.74 0.66
N GLU A 106 14.16 12.40 0.64
CA GLU A 106 14.22 11.61 -0.58
C GLU A 106 12.84 11.30 -1.19
N THR A 107 11.78 11.61 -0.44
CA THR A 107 10.40 11.36 -0.89
C THR A 107 10.07 12.17 -2.15
N ASP A 108 10.52 13.42 -2.21
CA ASP A 108 10.33 14.27 -3.39
C ASP A 108 11.06 13.70 -4.61
N VAL A 109 12.30 13.20 -4.44
CA VAL A 109 13.06 12.56 -5.51
C VAL A 109 12.32 11.31 -6.03
N LEU A 110 11.72 10.53 -5.14
CA LEU A 110 10.93 9.36 -5.55
C LEU A 110 9.67 9.77 -6.31
N LEU A 111 8.93 10.76 -5.82
CA LEU A 111 7.69 11.23 -6.46
C LEU A 111 7.94 11.92 -7.82
N ASP A 112 9.13 12.52 -7.99
CA ASP A 112 9.54 13.17 -9.24
C ASP A 112 10.27 12.21 -10.22
N SER A 113 10.52 10.96 -9.82
CA SER A 113 11.27 10.00 -10.64
C SER A 113 10.51 9.51 -11.88
N ASP A 114 9.18 9.58 -11.85
CA ASP A 114 8.29 9.25 -12.97
C ASP A 114 6.94 9.98 -12.79
N LYS A 115 6.12 9.98 -13.85
CA LYS A 115 4.74 10.45 -13.75
C LYS A 115 3.87 9.32 -13.20
N PHE A 116 3.42 9.46 -11.96
CA PHE A 116 2.51 8.51 -11.31
C PHE A 116 1.05 8.95 -11.46
N ASP A 117 0.18 8.00 -11.80
CA ASP A 117 -1.27 8.21 -11.87
C ASP A 117 -1.93 7.93 -10.52
N TYR A 118 -1.27 7.15 -9.65
CA TYR A 118 -1.75 6.84 -8.30
C TYR A 118 -0.61 6.45 -7.35
N VAL A 119 -0.77 6.77 -6.05
CA VAL A 119 0.16 6.37 -4.99
C VAL A 119 -0.55 5.49 -3.97
N VAL A 120 0.08 4.37 -3.60
CA VAL A 120 -0.31 3.52 -2.47
C VAL A 120 0.71 3.71 -1.35
N ASP A 121 0.27 4.29 -0.27
CA ASP A 121 1.05 4.41 0.96
C ASP A 121 0.70 3.27 1.92
N ALA A 122 1.59 2.29 2.01
CA ALA A 122 1.52 1.17 2.95
C ALA A 122 2.64 1.20 4.01
N ILE A 123 3.18 2.40 4.28
CA ILE A 123 4.21 2.62 5.31
C ILE A 123 3.58 2.52 6.70
N ASP A 124 4.23 1.84 7.64
CA ASP A 124 3.77 1.70 9.02
C ASP A 124 4.41 2.70 10.01
N THR A 125 5.39 3.49 9.54
CA THR A 125 6.10 4.51 10.32
C THR A 125 5.61 5.91 9.98
N LEU A 126 5.48 6.77 11.01
CA LEU A 126 4.71 8.01 10.89
C LEU A 126 5.41 9.13 10.10
N SER A 127 6.75 9.29 10.21
CA SER A 127 7.45 10.39 9.52
C SER A 127 7.52 10.18 8.01
N PRO A 128 8.03 9.05 7.48
CA PRO A 128 8.05 8.84 6.04
C PRO A 128 6.63 8.76 5.43
N LYS A 129 5.65 8.22 6.18
CA LYS A 129 4.25 8.25 5.76
C LYS A 129 3.74 9.69 5.59
N LEU A 130 4.02 10.57 6.54
CA LEU A 130 3.63 11.97 6.47
C LEU A 130 4.28 12.69 5.28
N ALA A 131 5.58 12.43 5.03
CA ALA A 131 6.32 13.00 3.92
C ALA A 131 5.73 12.56 2.58
N LEU A 132 5.47 11.25 2.41
CA LEU A 132 4.87 10.70 1.19
C LEU A 132 3.48 11.27 0.91
N ILE A 133 2.62 11.33 1.93
CA ILE A 133 1.27 11.89 1.77
C ILE A 133 1.35 13.38 1.38
N LYS A 134 2.16 14.17 2.10
CA LYS A 134 2.33 15.59 1.78
C LYS A 134 2.86 15.78 0.36
N GLY A 135 3.94 15.07 -0.01
CA GLY A 135 4.55 15.17 -1.32
C GLY A 135 3.60 14.79 -2.46
N ALA A 136 2.77 13.76 -2.28
CA ALA A 136 1.75 13.37 -3.27
C ALA A 136 0.65 14.43 -3.41
N LEU A 137 0.17 14.99 -2.27
CA LEU A 137 -0.86 16.05 -2.30
C LEU A 137 -0.33 17.34 -2.93
N ASP A 138 0.92 17.73 -2.65
CA ASP A 138 1.55 18.91 -3.24
C ASP A 138 1.67 18.81 -4.78
N ARG A 139 1.68 17.58 -5.32
CA ARG A 139 1.76 17.27 -6.76
C ARG A 139 0.40 16.89 -7.35
N GLU A 140 -0.67 17.00 -6.58
CA GLU A 140 -2.02 16.60 -6.98
C GLU A 140 -2.11 15.14 -7.48
N ILE A 141 -1.20 14.26 -6.99
CA ILE A 141 -1.24 12.85 -7.32
C ILE A 141 -2.28 12.16 -6.41
N PRO A 142 -3.29 11.49 -6.96
CA PRO A 142 -4.23 10.71 -6.17
C PRO A 142 -3.53 9.67 -5.31
N LEU A 143 -3.94 9.56 -4.04
CA LEU A 143 -3.32 8.57 -3.15
C LEU A 143 -4.33 7.87 -2.24
N VAL A 144 -4.02 6.63 -1.91
CA VAL A 144 -4.64 5.86 -0.84
C VAL A 144 -3.59 5.51 0.21
N SER A 145 -3.94 5.72 1.48
CA SER A 145 -3.05 5.41 2.59
C SER A 145 -3.69 4.37 3.52
N SER A 146 -2.98 3.27 3.74
CA SER A 146 -3.38 2.28 4.73
C SER A 146 -3.05 2.76 6.13
N MET A 147 -4.02 2.66 7.03
CA MET A 147 -3.80 2.89 8.45
C MET A 147 -3.37 1.60 9.17
N GLY A 148 -3.33 1.61 10.50
CA GLY A 148 -2.87 0.47 11.28
C GLY A 148 -3.76 -0.76 11.13
N ALA A 149 -3.20 -1.85 10.60
CA ALA A 149 -3.87 -3.14 10.42
C ALA A 149 -3.63 -4.12 11.61
N GLY A 150 -2.73 -3.78 12.54
CA GLY A 150 -2.46 -4.60 13.72
C GLY A 150 -3.53 -4.54 14.79
N ALA A 151 -3.56 -5.55 15.67
CA ALA A 151 -4.48 -5.72 16.79
C ALA A 151 -5.97 -5.74 16.41
N LYS A 152 -6.29 -6.20 15.23
CA LYS A 152 -7.63 -6.30 14.67
C LYS A 152 -7.90 -7.71 14.18
N THR A 153 -9.17 -8.12 14.19
CA THR A 153 -9.59 -9.48 13.81
C THR A 153 -10.87 -9.54 12.99
N ASP A 154 -11.63 -8.45 12.94
CA ASP A 154 -12.89 -8.43 12.19
C ASP A 154 -12.70 -7.72 10.84
N PRO A 155 -12.60 -8.48 9.72
CA PRO A 155 -12.40 -7.90 8.39
C PRO A 155 -13.62 -7.10 7.91
N THR A 156 -14.82 -7.36 8.46
CA THR A 156 -16.05 -6.67 8.07
C THR A 156 -16.10 -5.22 8.58
N LYS A 157 -15.25 -4.87 9.52
CA LYS A 157 -15.10 -3.50 10.05
C LYS A 157 -14.09 -2.65 9.29
N MET A 158 -13.54 -3.15 8.18
CA MET A 158 -12.70 -2.32 7.33
C MET A 158 -13.54 -1.24 6.67
N GLU A 159 -13.08 0.00 6.77
CA GLU A 159 -13.71 1.17 6.16
C GLU A 159 -12.75 1.86 5.19
N ILE A 160 -13.32 2.46 4.15
CA ILE A 160 -12.62 3.26 3.14
C ILE A 160 -13.30 4.63 3.11
N CYS A 161 -12.58 5.68 3.52
CA CYS A 161 -13.11 7.03 3.54
C CYS A 161 -11.99 8.08 3.48
N ASP A 162 -12.34 9.36 3.37
CA ASP A 162 -11.37 10.45 3.56
C ASP A 162 -10.73 10.38 4.96
N ILE A 163 -9.44 10.69 5.06
CA ILE A 163 -8.68 10.69 6.34
C ILE A 163 -9.37 11.49 7.44
N ALA A 164 -10.08 12.54 7.11
CA ALA A 164 -10.81 13.37 8.08
C ALA A 164 -11.93 12.60 8.79
N LYS A 165 -12.48 11.58 8.17
CA LYS A 165 -13.59 10.77 8.69
C LYS A 165 -13.13 9.56 9.50
N THR A 166 -11.83 9.26 9.52
CA THR A 166 -11.30 8.11 10.27
C THR A 166 -11.45 8.32 11.79
N HIS A 167 -11.73 7.23 12.50
CA HIS A 167 -11.96 7.25 13.95
C HIS A 167 -11.41 5.97 14.60
N HIS A 168 -11.23 5.98 15.93
CA HIS A 168 -10.75 4.86 16.76
C HIS A 168 -9.43 4.17 16.32
N CYS A 169 -8.75 4.65 15.28
CA CYS A 169 -7.45 4.13 14.84
C CYS A 169 -6.32 5.02 15.39
N PRO A 170 -5.41 4.50 16.24
CA PRO A 170 -4.31 5.29 16.82
C PRO A 170 -3.38 5.90 15.77
N LEU A 171 -3.00 5.14 14.73
CA LEU A 171 -2.13 5.64 13.66
C LEU A 171 -2.80 6.78 12.89
N ALA A 172 -4.08 6.62 12.51
CA ALA A 172 -4.84 7.67 11.83
C ALA A 172 -4.97 8.93 12.70
N HIS A 173 -5.18 8.78 14.02
CA HIS A 173 -5.24 9.90 14.95
C HIS A 173 -3.90 10.68 14.97
N MET A 174 -2.79 9.98 15.14
CA MET A 174 -1.46 10.60 15.15
C MET A 174 -1.12 11.27 13.81
N LEU A 175 -1.47 10.62 12.70
CA LEU A 175 -1.28 11.17 11.36
C LEU A 175 -2.09 12.45 11.17
N ARG A 176 -3.40 12.45 11.47
CA ARG A 176 -4.24 13.67 11.40
C ARG A 176 -3.67 14.80 12.24
N LYS A 177 -3.21 14.50 13.48
CA LYS A 177 -2.60 15.52 14.36
C LYS A 177 -1.38 16.18 13.72
N ARG A 178 -0.55 15.43 12.98
CA ARG A 178 0.62 15.98 12.29
C ARG A 178 0.23 16.70 11.00
N LEU A 179 -0.69 16.15 10.20
CA LEU A 179 -1.22 16.78 8.99
C LEU A 179 -1.86 18.15 9.29
N HIS A 180 -2.65 18.24 10.38
CA HIS A 180 -3.27 19.51 10.78
C HIS A 180 -2.25 20.60 11.11
N LYS A 181 -1.08 20.24 11.67
CA LYS A 181 -0.02 21.22 11.94
C LYS A 181 0.58 21.86 10.68
N ILE A 182 0.49 21.18 9.54
CA ILE A 182 0.95 21.65 8.22
C ILE A 182 -0.22 22.06 7.32
N GLY A 183 -1.42 22.28 7.88
CA GLY A 183 -2.59 22.82 7.17
C GLY A 183 -3.43 21.78 6.40
N ILE A 184 -3.02 20.51 6.36
CA ILE A 184 -3.74 19.44 5.65
C ILE A 184 -4.80 18.84 6.58
N ARG A 185 -6.09 18.92 6.20
CA ARG A 185 -7.21 18.41 7.00
C ARG A 185 -7.95 17.25 6.34
N LYS A 186 -7.91 17.15 5.03
CA LYS A 186 -8.62 16.18 4.18
C LYS A 186 -7.93 16.06 2.81
N GLY A 187 -8.44 15.24 1.91
CA GLY A 187 -8.04 15.25 0.50
C GLY A 187 -7.36 13.96 0.04
N PHE A 188 -7.38 12.91 0.84
CA PHE A 188 -6.94 11.58 0.39
C PHE A 188 -7.73 10.46 1.07
N THR A 189 -7.77 9.32 0.40
CA THR A 189 -8.47 8.13 0.87
C THR A 189 -7.63 7.34 1.88
N ALA A 190 -8.24 6.98 3.00
CA ALA A 190 -7.67 6.10 4.01
C ALA A 190 -8.41 4.76 4.05
N VAL A 191 -7.65 3.67 4.15
CA VAL A 191 -8.17 2.33 4.48
C VAL A 191 -7.85 2.07 5.94
N PHE A 192 -8.87 1.86 6.76
CA PHE A 192 -8.70 1.69 8.21
C PHE A 192 -9.76 0.75 8.80
N SER A 193 -9.66 0.43 10.07
CA SER A 193 -10.73 -0.20 10.83
C SER A 193 -10.89 0.51 12.17
N PRO A 194 -12.13 0.84 12.58
CA PRO A 194 -12.42 1.41 13.89
C PRO A 194 -12.40 0.38 15.02
N GLU A 195 -12.13 -0.88 14.73
CA GLU A 195 -12.01 -1.92 15.76
C GLU A 195 -10.98 -1.50 16.82
N PRO A 196 -11.33 -1.52 18.11
CA PRO A 196 -10.42 -1.12 19.16
C PRO A 196 -9.20 -2.03 19.23
N VAL A 197 -8.07 -1.46 19.63
CA VAL A 197 -6.85 -2.25 19.90
C VAL A 197 -7.14 -3.15 21.10
N ARG A 198 -6.89 -4.45 20.98
CA ARG A 198 -7.07 -5.41 22.06
C ARG A 198 -6.00 -5.23 23.13
N ASP A 199 -6.39 -5.34 24.38
CA ASP A 199 -5.46 -5.33 25.50
C ASP A 199 -4.43 -6.45 25.37
N GLY A 200 -3.16 -6.15 25.65
CA GLY A 200 -2.07 -7.10 25.52
C GLY A 200 -1.59 -7.39 24.06
N ALA A 201 -2.22 -6.80 23.04
CA ALA A 201 -1.82 -7.02 21.64
C ALA A 201 -0.60 -6.18 21.22
N MET A 202 0.03 -5.43 22.12
CA MET A 202 1.19 -4.59 21.83
C MET A 202 2.33 -4.93 22.78
N ILE A 203 3.51 -5.14 22.20
CA ILE A 203 4.77 -5.30 22.96
C ILE A 203 5.67 -4.13 22.59
N LEU A 204 6.18 -3.41 23.59
CA LEU A 204 7.19 -2.38 23.37
C LEU A 204 8.49 -3.04 22.93
N CYS A 205 9.10 -2.52 21.87
CA CYS A 205 10.41 -2.96 21.39
C CYS A 205 11.29 -1.72 21.12
N GLU A 206 12.61 -1.89 21.33
CA GLU A 206 13.60 -0.85 21.05
C GLU A 206 14.30 -1.15 19.70
N GLU A 207 13.55 -1.18 18.61
CA GLU A 207 14.12 -1.26 17.26
C GLU A 207 14.33 0.15 16.69
N GLN A 208 15.36 0.35 15.87
CA GLN A 208 15.82 1.68 15.39
C GLN A 208 14.74 2.58 14.82
N ASN A 209 13.65 2.02 14.25
CA ASN A 209 12.56 2.80 13.65
C ASN A 209 11.17 2.40 14.16
N LYS A 210 11.08 1.52 15.14
CA LYS A 210 9.82 0.95 15.61
C LYS A 210 9.80 0.86 17.14
N LYS A 211 8.88 1.57 17.77
CA LYS A 211 8.76 1.61 19.24
C LYS A 211 7.90 0.50 19.82
N SER A 212 7.17 -0.22 18.99
CA SER A 212 6.28 -1.30 19.43
C SER A 212 6.00 -2.29 18.32
N ASN A 213 5.92 -3.56 18.67
CA ASN A 213 5.40 -4.62 17.80
C ASN A 213 3.94 -4.87 18.14
N MET A 214 3.08 -4.85 17.11
CA MET A 214 1.65 -5.07 17.23
C MET A 214 1.30 -6.49 16.80
N GLY A 215 0.63 -7.25 17.65
CA GLY A 215 0.07 -8.55 17.28
C GLY A 215 -0.81 -8.41 16.03
N THR A 216 -0.63 -9.28 15.06
CA THR A 216 -1.31 -9.18 13.77
C THR A 216 -1.71 -10.56 13.30
N ILE A 217 -2.99 -10.74 12.98
CA ILE A 217 -3.51 -11.97 12.36
C ILE A 217 -3.27 -11.94 10.85
N SER A 218 -3.17 -13.10 10.22
CA SER A 218 -2.74 -13.28 8.83
C SER A 218 -3.55 -12.49 7.79
N TYR A 219 -4.87 -12.48 7.90
CA TYR A 219 -5.78 -11.97 6.87
C TYR A 219 -6.08 -10.47 6.94
N ILE A 220 -5.97 -9.83 8.10
CA ILE A 220 -6.34 -8.41 8.24
C ILE A 220 -5.47 -7.49 7.37
N PRO A 221 -4.13 -7.60 7.36
CA PRO A 221 -3.33 -6.79 6.45
C PRO A 221 -3.64 -7.06 4.97
N ALA A 222 -3.96 -8.31 4.62
CA ALA A 222 -4.36 -8.67 3.26
C ALA A 222 -5.64 -7.95 2.83
N VAL A 223 -6.67 -7.95 3.68
CA VAL A 223 -7.93 -7.22 3.44
C VAL A 223 -7.68 -5.72 3.25
N PHE A 224 -6.81 -5.12 4.07
CA PHE A 224 -6.42 -3.72 3.89
C PHE A 224 -5.71 -3.49 2.55
N GLY A 225 -4.82 -4.40 2.14
CA GLY A 225 -4.14 -4.34 0.85
C GLY A 225 -5.12 -4.43 -0.32
N ILE A 226 -6.09 -5.34 -0.25
CA ILE A 226 -7.18 -5.47 -1.23
C ILE A 226 -8.03 -4.20 -1.26
N GLY A 227 -8.33 -3.60 -0.09
CA GLY A 227 -9.02 -2.32 0.02
C GLY A 227 -8.26 -1.19 -0.70
N CYS A 228 -6.95 -1.07 -0.48
CA CYS A 228 -6.11 -0.11 -1.17
C CYS A 228 -6.13 -0.33 -2.69
N ALA A 229 -5.97 -1.58 -3.15
CA ALA A 229 -6.01 -1.92 -4.57
C ALA A 229 -7.37 -1.57 -5.20
N SER A 230 -8.48 -1.85 -4.51
CA SER A 230 -9.83 -1.47 -4.97
C SER A 230 -9.95 0.03 -5.19
N VAL A 231 -9.43 0.85 -4.27
CA VAL A 231 -9.42 2.31 -4.39
C VAL A 231 -8.62 2.75 -5.62
N VAL A 232 -7.40 2.21 -5.81
CA VAL A 232 -6.54 2.54 -6.96
C VAL A 232 -7.21 2.17 -8.28
N ILE A 233 -7.66 0.92 -8.41
CA ILE A 233 -8.24 0.40 -9.66
C ILE A 233 -9.47 1.23 -10.05
N ARG A 234 -10.38 1.46 -9.10
CA ARG A 234 -11.60 2.27 -9.35
C ARG A 234 -11.26 3.72 -9.67
N GLY A 235 -10.24 4.32 -9.01
CA GLY A 235 -9.78 5.66 -9.32
C GLY A 235 -9.20 5.79 -10.72
N LEU A 236 -8.43 4.81 -11.19
CA LEU A 236 -7.84 4.80 -12.52
C LEU A 236 -8.86 4.63 -13.65
N ILE A 237 -10.03 4.07 -13.36
CA ILE A 237 -11.12 3.86 -14.34
C ILE A 237 -12.32 4.78 -14.14
N ASP A 238 -12.17 5.84 -13.32
CA ASP A 238 -13.20 6.85 -13.03
C ASP A 238 -14.51 6.25 -12.46
N GLU A 239 -14.40 5.27 -11.54
CA GLU A 239 -15.53 4.64 -10.83
C GLU A 239 -15.57 5.02 -9.33
N PHE A 240 -15.51 6.31 -9.00
CA PHE A 240 -15.70 6.83 -7.64
C PHE A 240 -17.03 7.49 -7.44
#